data_f74b297c237524335a7f6e57b685272e
#
_entry.id   f74b297c237524335a7f6e57b685272e
#
_cell.length_a   1.000
_cell.length_b   1.000
_cell.length_c   1.000
_cell.angle_alpha   90.00
_cell.angle_beta   90.00
_cell.angle_gamma   90.00
#
_symmetry.space_group_name_H-M   'P 1'
#
loop_
_entity.id
_entity.type
_entity.pdbx_description
1 polymer ?
#
loop_
_entity_poly.entity_id
_entity_poly.type
_entity_poly.pdbx_seq_one_letter_code
_entity_poly.pdbx_strand_id
1 'polypeptide(L)'
;MDQGELAIGKNALIAFMPWNGYNYEDAIVVSERIIREDTFTSVHIYEKEIEARELKDGIEEITKDIPNVKEEDVAHLDESGIAKIGTHIKPGMILVGKVSPKGEVKPTPEERLLRAIFGEKAGHVVNKSLYATASLEGVVVDVKIFTKKGYEKDDRAIKSYDKEKMALEKEHHDRLLMMDREEMLRVCALLSKAPLNSDQKIGDKNYKKGQTADISELEKINRFTLTTLIKAYSKEIQKEYDDLKNHFQNEKKKLKAEHDEKLEILEKDDILPSGVIKLVKVYIATKRKLKVGDKMAGRHGNKGIVSTIVPEVDMPYLPNGKSVDIALNPLGVPSRMNIGQILESHLGLIGLRLGDQIQEIFDRKQKDFLKELRAKMLEICSIPRLASEKEFIKSLSDEELLNYARDWSKGVKFATPVFEGVNIEEFSKLFEMAKIDMDGKTELYDGRTGEKIAERVHVGCMYMLKLHHLVDEKVHARSTGPYSLVTQQPVGGKALFGGQRFGRWKFGHLKLMERLIL
;
A
#
# COMPACT_ATOMS: atom_id res chain seq x y z
N MET A 1 3.72 -0.72 1.62
CA MET A 1 3.48 -1.35 2.94
C MET A 1 4.80 -1.31 3.68
N ASP A 2 4.84 -0.79 4.87
CA ASP A 2 6.02 -0.71 5.71
C ASP A 2 5.72 -1.45 7.02
N GLN A 3 6.51 -2.48 7.34
CA GLN A 3 6.33 -3.37 8.51
C GLN A 3 4.90 -3.91 8.69
N GLY A 4 4.21 -4.18 7.59
CA GLY A 4 2.82 -4.67 7.59
C GLY A 4 1.75 -3.57 7.60
N GLU A 5 2.10 -2.31 7.78
CA GLU A 5 1.18 -1.18 7.75
C GLU A 5 1.10 -0.51 6.38
N LEU A 6 -0.02 0.14 6.11
CA LEU A 6 -0.23 0.88 4.87
C LEU A 6 0.55 2.19 4.89
N ALA A 7 1.63 2.27 4.12
CA ALA A 7 2.46 3.47 3.96
C ALA A 7 2.04 4.25 2.70
N ILE A 8 1.13 5.20 2.86
CA ILE A 8 0.55 5.98 1.75
C ILE A 8 1.26 7.32 1.50
N GLY A 9 2.20 7.70 2.34
CA GLY A 9 2.94 8.95 2.24
C GLY A 9 4.36 8.84 2.76
N LYS A 10 5.09 9.93 2.70
CA LYS A 10 6.45 10.06 3.19
C LYS A 10 6.73 11.49 3.64
N ASN A 11 7.67 11.65 4.56
CA ASN A 11 8.16 12.95 4.97
C ASN A 11 8.98 13.57 3.84
N ALA A 12 8.66 14.81 3.49
CA ALA A 12 9.33 15.60 2.47
C ALA A 12 9.81 16.93 3.06
N LEU A 13 10.95 17.41 2.59
CA LEU A 13 11.45 18.75 2.92
C LEU A 13 10.70 19.78 2.09
N ILE A 14 9.95 20.66 2.76
CA ILE A 14 9.04 21.60 2.11
C ILE A 14 9.49 23.03 2.38
N ALA A 15 9.45 23.87 1.34
CA ALA A 15 9.59 25.32 1.45
C ALA A 15 8.26 26.01 1.13
N PHE A 16 7.84 26.94 1.97
CA PHE A 16 6.68 27.79 1.72
C PHE A 16 7.13 29.10 1.05
N MET A 17 7.18 29.08 -0.28
CA MET A 17 7.60 30.23 -1.07
C MET A 17 6.92 30.23 -2.44
N PRO A 18 6.61 31.40 -3.02
CA PRO A 18 6.22 31.47 -4.41
C PRO A 18 7.41 31.08 -5.30
N TRP A 19 7.20 30.21 -6.27
CA TRP A 19 8.27 29.76 -7.17
C TRP A 19 7.87 29.98 -8.64
N ASN A 20 8.31 31.08 -9.22
CA ASN A 20 8.09 31.46 -10.62
C ASN A 20 6.63 31.36 -11.12
N GLY A 21 5.66 31.45 -10.23
CA GLY A 21 4.24 31.29 -10.55
C GLY A 21 3.77 29.85 -10.73
N TYR A 22 4.67 28.86 -10.76
CA TYR A 22 4.29 27.45 -10.95
C TYR A 22 3.54 26.83 -9.78
N ASN A 23 3.58 27.45 -8.59
CA ASN A 23 2.81 27.05 -7.44
C ASN A 23 1.68 28.03 -7.07
N TYR A 24 1.16 28.73 -8.07
CA TYR A 24 0.01 29.61 -7.89
C TYR A 24 -1.21 28.82 -7.39
N GLU A 25 -1.97 29.39 -6.45
CA GLU A 25 -3.08 28.73 -5.74
C GLU A 25 -2.64 27.42 -5.06
N ASP A 26 -3.24 26.28 -5.44
CA ASP A 26 -3.00 24.94 -4.89
C ASP A 26 -2.02 24.11 -5.73
N ALA A 27 -1.30 24.75 -6.64
CA ALA A 27 -0.30 24.07 -7.44
C ALA A 27 0.94 23.72 -6.60
N ILE A 28 1.50 22.57 -6.85
CA ILE A 28 2.66 22.01 -6.14
C ILE A 28 3.81 21.87 -7.12
N VAL A 29 4.97 22.39 -6.76
CA VAL A 29 6.23 22.17 -7.48
C VAL A 29 6.99 21.06 -6.77
N VAL A 30 7.44 20.06 -7.50
CA VAL A 30 8.09 18.87 -6.98
C VAL A 30 9.48 18.70 -7.58
N SER A 31 10.46 18.30 -6.77
CA SER A 31 11.80 17.95 -7.22
C SER A 31 11.82 16.60 -7.96
N GLU A 32 12.60 16.51 -9.03
CA GLU A 32 12.84 15.26 -9.77
C GLU A 32 13.45 14.16 -8.89
N ARG A 33 14.20 14.54 -7.83
CA ARG A 33 14.75 13.59 -6.86
C ARG A 33 13.69 12.64 -6.31
N ILE A 34 12.51 13.16 -5.96
CA ILE A 34 11.37 12.39 -5.45
C ILE A 34 10.96 11.28 -6.42
N ILE A 35 10.99 11.56 -7.72
CA ILE A 35 10.59 10.59 -8.76
C ILE A 35 11.69 9.59 -9.03
N ARG A 36 12.96 10.04 -9.00
CA ARG A 36 14.13 9.18 -9.18
C ARG A 36 14.27 8.15 -8.05
N GLU A 37 14.01 8.58 -6.81
CA GLU A 37 14.04 7.73 -5.62
C GLU A 37 12.75 6.90 -5.42
N ASP A 38 11.80 6.94 -6.36
CA ASP A 38 10.51 6.25 -6.28
C ASP A 38 9.72 6.54 -4.98
N THR A 39 9.89 7.73 -4.39
CA THR A 39 9.37 8.09 -3.06
C THR A 39 7.84 8.00 -2.97
N PHE A 40 7.12 8.49 -3.99
CA PHE A 40 5.65 8.44 -4.09
C PHE A 40 5.18 7.48 -5.18
N THR A 41 5.97 6.48 -5.51
CA THR A 41 5.58 5.44 -6.46
C THR A 41 4.61 4.48 -5.80
N SER A 42 3.49 4.23 -6.45
CA SER A 42 2.44 3.33 -5.98
C SER A 42 2.26 2.15 -6.93
N VAL A 43 1.96 0.99 -6.37
CA VAL A 43 1.59 -0.20 -7.14
C VAL A 43 0.09 -0.40 -7.04
N HIS A 44 -0.56 -0.46 -8.19
CA HIS A 44 -2.00 -0.67 -8.32
C HIS A 44 -2.26 -2.01 -8.97
N ILE A 45 -3.16 -2.80 -8.39
CA ILE A 45 -3.59 -4.09 -8.95
C ILE A 45 -5.01 -3.89 -9.48
N TYR A 46 -5.16 -4.06 -10.79
CA TYR A 46 -6.46 -4.00 -11.47
C TYR A 46 -6.97 -5.39 -11.73
N GLU A 47 -8.19 -5.64 -11.26
CA GLU A 47 -8.94 -6.84 -11.59
C GLU A 47 -9.76 -6.59 -12.85
N LYS A 48 -9.63 -7.49 -13.82
CA LYS A 48 -10.45 -7.53 -15.02
C LYS A 48 -11.09 -8.90 -15.12
N GLU A 49 -12.40 -8.93 -15.20
CA GLU A 49 -13.17 -10.17 -15.26
C GLU A 49 -13.93 -10.32 -16.57
N ILE A 50 -14.08 -11.54 -17.00
CA ILE A 50 -14.90 -11.93 -18.14
C ILE A 50 -15.60 -13.24 -17.82
N GLU A 51 -16.89 -13.30 -18.20
CA GLU A 51 -17.73 -14.45 -17.99
C GLU A 51 -18.03 -15.13 -19.32
N ALA A 52 -18.01 -16.46 -19.37
CA ALA A 52 -18.55 -17.25 -20.45
C ALA A 52 -19.92 -17.81 -20.01
N ARG A 53 -20.96 -17.53 -20.78
CA ARG A 53 -22.35 -17.87 -20.45
C ARG A 53 -22.93 -18.86 -21.46
N GLU A 54 -23.90 -19.62 -20.99
CA GLU A 54 -24.75 -20.43 -21.85
C GLU A 54 -25.86 -19.52 -22.44
N LEU A 55 -25.85 -19.34 -23.74
CA LEU A 55 -26.82 -18.57 -24.49
C LEU A 55 -27.81 -19.51 -25.19
N LYS A 56 -28.95 -18.99 -25.64
CA LYS A 56 -29.94 -19.78 -26.40
C LYS A 56 -29.38 -20.33 -27.71
N ASP A 57 -28.42 -19.62 -28.30
CA ASP A 57 -27.80 -19.93 -29.60
C ASP A 57 -26.52 -20.77 -29.48
N GLY A 58 -26.16 -21.17 -28.27
CA GLY A 58 -24.96 -21.98 -27.98
C GLY A 58 -24.15 -21.47 -26.77
N ILE A 59 -23.04 -22.11 -26.51
CA ILE A 59 -22.15 -21.80 -25.39
C ILE A 59 -21.09 -20.81 -25.84
N GLU A 60 -20.83 -19.78 -25.02
CA GLU A 60 -19.68 -18.89 -25.20
C GLU A 60 -18.41 -19.63 -24.77
N GLU A 61 -17.36 -19.58 -25.59
CA GLU A 61 -16.08 -20.27 -25.33
C GLU A 61 -14.96 -19.28 -25.11
N ILE A 62 -14.05 -19.64 -24.16
CA ILE A 62 -12.80 -18.93 -23.96
C ILE A 62 -11.72 -19.71 -24.70
N THR A 63 -11.15 -19.10 -25.73
CA THR A 63 -10.21 -19.75 -26.65
C THR A 63 -9.19 -18.76 -27.22
N LYS A 64 -8.06 -19.27 -27.67
CA LYS A 64 -7.05 -18.51 -28.43
C LYS A 64 -7.45 -18.32 -29.89
N ASP A 65 -8.31 -19.20 -30.42
CA ASP A 65 -8.75 -19.16 -31.82
C ASP A 65 -9.86 -18.12 -31.99
N ILE A 66 -9.43 -16.87 -32.22
CA ILE A 66 -10.30 -15.69 -32.31
C ILE A 66 -10.42 -15.26 -33.77
N PRO A 67 -11.63 -15.16 -34.33
CA PRO A 67 -11.81 -14.73 -35.71
C PRO A 67 -11.33 -13.28 -35.92
N ASN A 68 -10.70 -13.03 -37.09
CA ASN A 68 -10.24 -11.71 -37.53
C ASN A 68 -9.16 -11.06 -36.65
N VAL A 69 -8.35 -11.86 -35.96
CA VAL A 69 -7.19 -11.40 -35.15
C VAL A 69 -5.93 -12.04 -35.73
N LYS A 70 -4.83 -11.29 -35.78
CA LYS A 70 -3.54 -11.80 -36.25
C LYS A 70 -2.90 -12.70 -35.18
N GLU A 71 -2.13 -13.69 -35.61
CA GLU A 71 -1.42 -14.58 -34.70
C GLU A 71 -0.43 -13.85 -33.76
N GLU A 72 0.14 -12.74 -34.22
CA GLU A 72 1.03 -11.88 -33.43
C GLU A 72 0.30 -11.28 -32.21
N ASP A 73 -0.97 -10.88 -32.39
CA ASP A 73 -1.79 -10.25 -31.34
C ASP A 73 -2.27 -11.26 -30.29
N VAL A 74 -2.19 -12.56 -30.54
CA VAL A 74 -2.57 -13.64 -29.62
C VAL A 74 -1.36 -14.47 -29.13
N ALA A 75 -0.13 -14.14 -29.54
CA ALA A 75 1.07 -14.88 -29.18
C ALA A 75 1.34 -14.93 -27.66
N HIS A 76 0.91 -13.89 -26.93
CA HIS A 76 1.04 -13.76 -25.49
C HIS A 76 -0.02 -14.53 -24.71
N LEU A 77 -1.04 -15.06 -25.39
CA LEU A 77 -2.08 -15.89 -24.78
C LEU A 77 -1.59 -17.33 -24.63
N ASP A 78 -2.15 -18.02 -23.67
CA ASP A 78 -2.00 -19.47 -23.49
C ASP A 78 -2.91 -20.26 -24.46
N GLU A 79 -2.80 -21.57 -24.47
CA GLU A 79 -3.68 -22.45 -25.24
C GLU A 79 -5.16 -22.27 -24.86
N SER A 80 -5.44 -21.97 -23.60
CA SER A 80 -6.78 -21.64 -23.08
C SER A 80 -7.29 -20.25 -23.52
N GLY A 81 -6.53 -19.46 -24.29
CA GLY A 81 -6.91 -18.11 -24.69
C GLY A 81 -6.78 -17.03 -23.62
N ILE A 82 -6.00 -17.26 -22.56
CA ILE A 82 -5.82 -16.35 -21.43
C ILE A 82 -4.38 -15.83 -21.40
N ALA A 83 -4.18 -14.56 -21.03
CA ALA A 83 -2.85 -13.97 -20.93
C ALA A 83 -1.96 -14.73 -19.93
N LYS A 84 -0.70 -14.96 -20.30
CA LYS A 84 0.28 -15.63 -19.45
C LYS A 84 0.68 -14.74 -18.29
N ILE A 85 0.92 -15.32 -17.11
CA ILE A 85 1.49 -14.62 -15.95
C ILE A 85 2.90 -14.10 -16.32
N GLY A 86 3.20 -12.85 -15.95
CA GLY A 86 4.44 -12.17 -16.31
C GLY A 86 4.39 -11.42 -17.64
N THR A 87 3.32 -11.53 -18.43
CA THR A 87 3.17 -10.79 -19.67
C THR A 87 2.99 -9.30 -19.42
N HIS A 88 3.74 -8.48 -20.14
CA HIS A 88 3.56 -7.02 -20.13
C HIS A 88 2.42 -6.64 -21.07
N ILE A 89 1.34 -6.13 -20.50
CA ILE A 89 0.12 -5.71 -21.20
C ILE A 89 0.25 -4.24 -21.59
N LYS A 90 -0.07 -3.95 -22.86
CA LYS A 90 -0.20 -2.60 -23.40
C LYS A 90 -1.67 -2.31 -23.72
N PRO A 91 -2.07 -1.03 -23.80
CA PRO A 91 -3.42 -0.66 -24.23
C PRO A 91 -3.81 -1.30 -25.55
N GLY A 92 -5.01 -1.88 -25.62
CA GLY A 92 -5.53 -2.55 -26.82
C GLY A 92 -5.15 -4.03 -26.98
N MET A 93 -4.24 -4.59 -26.17
CA MET A 93 -3.94 -6.02 -26.18
C MET A 93 -5.10 -6.85 -25.63
N ILE A 94 -5.24 -8.07 -26.12
CA ILE A 94 -6.23 -9.04 -25.64
C ILE A 94 -5.77 -9.63 -24.32
N LEU A 95 -6.61 -9.55 -23.28
CA LEU A 95 -6.37 -10.18 -21.98
C LEU A 95 -6.91 -11.61 -21.94
N VAL A 96 -8.12 -11.78 -22.46
CA VAL A 96 -8.79 -13.08 -22.54
C VAL A 96 -9.53 -13.15 -23.87
N GLY A 97 -9.25 -14.18 -24.64
CA GLY A 97 -9.94 -14.46 -25.88
C GLY A 97 -11.30 -15.11 -25.62
N LYS A 98 -12.36 -14.50 -26.10
CA LYS A 98 -13.73 -15.01 -25.96
C LYS A 98 -14.45 -14.94 -27.30
N VAL A 99 -15.08 -16.02 -27.66
CA VAL A 99 -15.96 -16.11 -28.83
C VAL A 99 -17.39 -16.45 -28.41
N SER A 100 -18.36 -15.83 -29.07
CA SER A 100 -19.79 -16.05 -28.83
C SER A 100 -20.44 -16.56 -30.11
N PRO A 101 -21.28 -17.59 -30.04
CA PRO A 101 -22.02 -18.07 -31.23
C PRO A 101 -22.92 -16.96 -31.75
N LYS A 102 -23.03 -16.87 -33.07
CA LYS A 102 -23.92 -15.96 -33.76
C LYS A 102 -25.23 -16.70 -33.97
N GLY A 103 -26.37 -16.14 -33.51
CA GLY A 103 -27.67 -16.73 -33.74
C GLY A 103 -27.93 -16.93 -35.26
N GLU A 104 -28.81 -17.87 -35.61
CA GLU A 104 -29.15 -18.20 -37.00
C GLU A 104 -29.78 -17.02 -37.74
N VAL A 105 -28.98 -16.11 -38.23
CA VAL A 105 -29.37 -15.11 -39.22
C VAL A 105 -29.01 -15.68 -40.60
N LYS A 106 -29.95 -15.69 -41.54
CA LYS A 106 -29.65 -16.10 -42.94
C LYS A 106 -28.45 -15.31 -43.44
N PRO A 107 -27.34 -15.99 -43.81
CA PRO A 107 -26.09 -15.31 -44.17
C PRO A 107 -26.31 -14.42 -45.40
N THR A 108 -25.82 -13.19 -45.32
CA THR A 108 -25.76 -12.28 -46.46
C THR A 108 -24.88 -12.85 -47.57
N PRO A 109 -25.06 -12.44 -48.84
CA PRO A 109 -24.21 -12.90 -49.95
C PRO A 109 -22.70 -12.68 -49.68
N GLU A 110 -22.37 -11.58 -48.99
CA GLU A 110 -20.99 -11.24 -48.61
C GLU A 110 -20.45 -12.18 -47.51
N GLU A 111 -21.26 -12.56 -46.55
CA GLU A 111 -20.90 -13.55 -45.52
C GLU A 111 -20.72 -14.95 -46.11
N ARG A 112 -21.49 -15.34 -47.15
CA ARG A 112 -21.26 -16.59 -47.87
C ARG A 112 -19.90 -16.62 -48.56
N LEU A 113 -19.47 -15.50 -49.13
CA LEU A 113 -18.22 -15.34 -49.81
C LEU A 113 -17.03 -15.38 -48.80
N LEU A 114 -17.20 -14.73 -47.66
CA LEU A 114 -16.25 -14.79 -46.54
C LEU A 114 -16.08 -16.22 -45.97
N ARG A 115 -17.21 -16.97 -45.86
CA ARG A 115 -17.17 -18.38 -45.44
C ARG A 115 -16.42 -19.27 -46.46
N ALA A 116 -16.59 -18.99 -47.73
CA ALA A 116 -15.85 -19.74 -48.78
C ALA A 116 -14.36 -19.47 -48.77
N ILE A 117 -13.92 -18.26 -48.41
CA ILE A 117 -12.51 -17.85 -48.38
C ILE A 117 -11.79 -18.22 -47.08
N PHE A 118 -12.43 -18.02 -45.94
CA PHE A 118 -11.84 -18.17 -44.61
C PHE A 118 -12.30 -19.41 -43.82
N GLY A 119 -13.11 -20.28 -44.45
CA GLY A 119 -13.67 -21.49 -43.82
C GLY A 119 -14.95 -21.27 -43.00
N GLU A 120 -15.64 -22.38 -42.71
CA GLU A 120 -16.96 -22.35 -42.03
C GLU A 120 -16.93 -21.72 -40.63
N LYS A 121 -15.83 -21.84 -39.90
CA LYS A 121 -15.74 -21.30 -38.51
C LYS A 121 -15.85 -19.77 -38.44
N ALA A 122 -15.33 -19.04 -39.42
CA ALA A 122 -15.33 -17.57 -39.43
C ALA A 122 -16.74 -16.92 -39.52
N GLY A 123 -17.75 -17.70 -39.90
CA GLY A 123 -19.14 -17.19 -40.06
C GLY A 123 -20.08 -17.42 -38.88
N HIS A 124 -19.71 -18.31 -37.93
CA HIS A 124 -20.60 -18.75 -36.85
C HIS A 124 -20.35 -18.09 -35.50
N VAL A 125 -19.20 -17.42 -35.31
CA VAL A 125 -18.81 -16.84 -34.02
C VAL A 125 -18.45 -15.37 -34.14
N VAL A 126 -18.73 -14.63 -33.07
CA VAL A 126 -18.41 -13.20 -32.93
C VAL A 126 -17.35 -13.05 -31.85
N ASN A 127 -16.32 -12.24 -32.13
CA ASN A 127 -15.31 -11.89 -31.16
C ASN A 127 -15.90 -10.99 -30.05
N LYS A 128 -15.87 -11.49 -28.82
CA LYS A 128 -16.22 -10.77 -27.58
C LYS A 128 -15.10 -10.78 -26.56
N SER A 129 -13.86 -10.85 -27.03
CA SER A 129 -12.67 -10.88 -26.19
C SER A 129 -12.55 -9.67 -25.30
N LEU A 130 -11.90 -9.85 -24.14
CA LEU A 130 -11.58 -8.78 -23.20
C LEU A 130 -10.28 -8.10 -23.61
N TYR A 131 -10.37 -6.81 -23.93
CA TYR A 131 -9.22 -5.98 -24.31
C TYR A 131 -8.74 -5.12 -23.15
N ALA A 132 -7.45 -4.85 -23.09
CA ALA A 132 -6.88 -3.86 -22.18
C ALA A 132 -7.38 -2.46 -22.54
N THR A 133 -7.91 -1.74 -21.55
CA THR A 133 -8.39 -0.35 -21.73
C THR A 133 -7.22 0.60 -22.02
N ALA A 134 -7.51 1.76 -22.61
CA ALA A 134 -6.49 2.75 -23.01
C ALA A 134 -5.57 3.24 -21.85
N SER A 135 -6.03 3.13 -20.60
CA SER A 135 -5.25 3.52 -19.41
C SER A 135 -4.59 2.36 -18.67
N LEU A 136 -4.71 1.14 -19.19
CA LEU A 136 -4.21 -0.06 -18.54
C LEU A 136 -2.89 -0.51 -19.20
N GLU A 137 -1.79 -0.26 -18.50
CA GLU A 137 -0.46 -0.74 -18.85
C GLU A 137 0.17 -1.36 -17.61
N GLY A 138 0.65 -2.60 -17.70
CA GLY A 138 1.21 -3.29 -16.55
C GLY A 138 1.57 -4.74 -16.83
N VAL A 139 1.85 -5.49 -15.79
CA VAL A 139 2.24 -6.91 -15.85
C VAL A 139 1.16 -7.78 -15.23
N VAL A 140 0.82 -8.88 -15.90
CA VAL A 140 -0.10 -9.88 -15.34
C VAL A 140 0.56 -10.59 -14.18
N VAL A 141 0.00 -10.45 -12.97
CA VAL A 141 0.54 -11.05 -11.74
C VAL A 141 -0.12 -12.38 -11.44
N ASP A 142 -1.43 -12.44 -11.60
CA ASP A 142 -2.20 -13.65 -11.29
C ASP A 142 -3.42 -13.79 -12.20
N VAL A 143 -3.88 -15.03 -12.37
CA VAL A 143 -5.07 -15.35 -13.14
C VAL A 143 -5.87 -16.40 -12.39
N LYS A 144 -7.12 -16.09 -12.07
CA LYS A 144 -8.05 -17.01 -11.40
C LYS A 144 -9.12 -17.45 -12.38
N ILE A 145 -9.37 -18.76 -12.42
CA ILE A 145 -10.36 -19.37 -13.31
C ILE A 145 -11.34 -20.16 -12.45
N PHE A 146 -12.60 -19.81 -12.55
CA PHE A 146 -13.71 -20.50 -11.88
C PHE A 146 -14.55 -21.20 -12.94
N THR A 147 -14.81 -22.50 -12.75
CA THR A 147 -15.57 -23.33 -13.70
C THR A 147 -16.71 -24.01 -12.97
N LYS A 148 -17.91 -24.00 -13.54
CA LYS A 148 -19.12 -24.65 -12.99
C LYS A 148 -18.94 -26.17 -12.89
N LYS A 149 -19.48 -26.81 -11.85
CA LYS A 149 -19.50 -28.28 -11.70
C LYS A 149 -20.15 -28.94 -12.92
N GLY A 150 -19.50 -29.97 -13.47
CA GLY A 150 -19.98 -30.71 -14.64
C GLY A 150 -19.31 -30.31 -15.96
N TYR A 151 -18.48 -29.28 -15.97
CA TYR A 151 -17.63 -28.92 -17.10
C TYR A 151 -16.16 -29.29 -16.85
N GLU A 152 -15.41 -29.55 -17.90
CA GLU A 152 -13.98 -29.86 -17.80
C GLU A 152 -13.22 -28.68 -17.16
N LYS A 153 -12.47 -28.97 -16.09
CA LYS A 153 -11.61 -27.97 -15.44
C LYS A 153 -10.29 -27.91 -16.20
N ASP A 154 -9.88 -26.72 -16.60
CA ASP A 154 -8.57 -26.48 -17.18
C ASP A 154 -7.46 -26.85 -16.17
N ASP A 155 -6.30 -27.31 -16.66
CA ASP A 155 -5.11 -27.62 -15.84
C ASP A 155 -4.68 -26.44 -14.95
N ARG A 156 -4.92 -25.21 -15.41
CA ARG A 156 -4.68 -24.01 -14.60
C ARG A 156 -5.66 -23.84 -13.46
N ALA A 157 -6.93 -24.12 -13.70
CA ALA A 157 -7.96 -24.05 -12.65
C ALA A 157 -7.64 -25.06 -11.53
N ILE A 158 -7.20 -26.25 -11.89
CA ILE A 158 -6.78 -27.29 -10.93
C ILE A 158 -5.55 -26.82 -10.14
N LYS A 159 -4.50 -26.33 -10.83
CA LYS A 159 -3.29 -25.82 -10.17
C LYS A 159 -3.55 -24.61 -9.28
N SER A 160 -4.46 -23.71 -9.66
CA SER A 160 -4.86 -22.56 -8.84
C SER A 160 -5.58 -22.99 -7.59
N TYR A 161 -6.52 -23.94 -7.71
CA TYR A 161 -7.24 -24.54 -6.60
C TYR A 161 -6.29 -25.23 -5.62
N ASP A 162 -5.38 -26.07 -6.11
CA ASP A 162 -4.40 -26.78 -5.28
C ASP A 162 -3.49 -25.79 -4.55
N LYS A 163 -3.06 -24.72 -5.22
CA LYS A 163 -2.25 -23.66 -4.61
C LYS A 163 -2.99 -22.91 -3.50
N GLU A 164 -4.27 -22.57 -3.70
CA GLU A 164 -5.08 -21.92 -2.67
C GLU A 164 -5.35 -22.85 -1.50
N LYS A 165 -5.64 -24.13 -1.76
CA LYS A 165 -5.81 -25.15 -0.73
C LYS A 165 -4.55 -25.31 0.12
N MET A 166 -3.38 -25.46 -0.52
CA MET A 166 -2.10 -25.52 0.20
C MET A 166 -1.81 -24.27 1.02
N ALA A 167 -2.17 -23.09 0.51
CA ALA A 167 -1.99 -21.84 1.24
C ALA A 167 -2.86 -21.77 2.49
N LEU A 168 -4.13 -22.20 2.41
CA LEU A 168 -5.05 -22.28 3.55
C LEU A 168 -4.60 -23.32 4.59
N GLU A 169 -4.16 -24.49 4.14
CA GLU A 169 -3.62 -25.54 5.02
C GLU A 169 -2.38 -25.04 5.77
N LYS A 170 -1.47 -24.35 5.07
CA LYS A 170 -0.30 -23.73 5.68
C LYS A 170 -0.67 -22.64 6.68
N GLU A 171 -1.58 -21.73 6.34
CA GLU A 171 -2.06 -20.69 7.25
C GLU A 171 -2.66 -21.29 8.52
N HIS A 172 -3.49 -22.33 8.36
CA HIS A 172 -4.08 -23.04 9.49
C HIS A 172 -3.01 -23.70 10.38
N HIS A 173 -2.01 -24.35 9.78
CA HIS A 173 -0.90 -24.96 10.49
C HIS A 173 -0.09 -23.93 11.27
N ASP A 174 0.27 -22.81 10.64
CA ASP A 174 1.04 -21.73 11.26
C ASP A 174 0.27 -21.09 12.44
N ARG A 175 -1.05 -20.88 12.29
CA ARG A 175 -1.91 -20.41 13.39
C ARG A 175 -1.99 -21.38 14.55
N LEU A 176 -2.08 -22.69 14.28
CA LEU A 176 -2.06 -23.72 15.33
C LEU A 176 -0.74 -23.71 16.10
N LEU A 177 0.40 -23.59 15.40
CA LEU A 177 1.72 -23.49 16.02
C LEU A 177 1.84 -22.26 16.91
N MET A 178 1.33 -21.10 16.46
CA MET A 178 1.31 -19.88 17.27
C MET A 178 0.46 -20.05 18.53
N MET A 179 -0.73 -20.66 18.43
CA MET A 179 -1.59 -20.93 19.58
C MET A 179 -0.96 -21.93 20.55
N ASP A 180 -0.30 -22.96 20.04
CA ASP A 180 0.42 -23.94 20.88
C ASP A 180 1.56 -23.27 21.66
N ARG A 181 2.28 -22.37 21.03
CA ARG A 181 3.34 -21.58 21.67
C ARG A 181 2.78 -20.63 22.73
N GLU A 182 1.69 -19.93 22.43
CA GLU A 182 1.04 -19.03 23.37
C GLU A 182 0.45 -19.78 24.58
N GLU A 183 -0.19 -20.94 24.36
CA GLU A 183 -0.65 -21.82 25.44
C GLU A 183 0.52 -22.21 26.36
N MET A 184 1.67 -22.59 25.78
CA MET A 184 2.85 -22.97 26.53
C MET A 184 3.38 -21.80 27.36
N LEU A 185 3.52 -20.62 26.78
CA LEU A 185 3.98 -19.42 27.48
C LEU A 185 3.08 -19.02 28.64
N ARG A 186 1.74 -19.07 28.44
CA ARG A 186 0.77 -18.76 29.52
C ARG A 186 0.81 -19.80 30.64
N VAL A 187 0.98 -21.09 30.30
CA VAL A 187 1.14 -22.14 31.31
C VAL A 187 2.45 -21.94 32.09
N CYS A 188 3.57 -21.67 31.43
CA CYS A 188 4.85 -21.39 32.09
C CYS A 188 4.73 -20.14 33.00
N ALA A 189 4.07 -19.09 32.56
CA ALA A 189 3.82 -17.88 33.36
C ALA A 189 2.92 -18.14 34.59
N LEU A 190 1.94 -19.04 34.47
CA LEU A 190 1.10 -19.46 35.58
C LEU A 190 1.93 -20.24 36.63
N LEU A 191 2.70 -21.23 36.18
CA LEU A 191 3.50 -22.09 37.04
C LEU A 191 4.66 -21.36 37.72
N SER A 192 5.26 -20.35 37.06
CA SER A 192 6.35 -19.56 37.63
C SER A 192 5.95 -18.69 38.82
N LYS A 193 4.67 -18.32 38.92
CA LYS A 193 4.14 -17.50 40.03
C LYS A 193 3.81 -18.30 41.27
N ALA A 194 3.77 -19.61 41.16
CA ALA A 194 3.25 -20.49 42.20
C ALA A 194 4.33 -21.34 42.86
N PRO A 195 4.28 -21.54 44.18
CA PRO A 195 5.22 -22.39 44.88
C PRO A 195 4.91 -23.89 44.66
N LEU A 196 5.93 -24.68 44.54
CA LEU A 196 5.84 -26.14 44.43
C LEU A 196 5.48 -26.78 45.78
N ASN A 197 4.58 -27.76 45.75
CA ASN A 197 4.18 -28.52 46.95
C ASN A 197 5.07 -29.75 47.22
N SER A 198 5.90 -30.14 46.26
CA SER A 198 6.82 -31.30 46.38
C SER A 198 8.12 -31.01 45.64
N ASP A 199 9.19 -31.69 46.06
CA ASP A 199 10.48 -31.58 45.39
C ASP A 199 10.39 -32.11 43.96
N GLN A 200 10.83 -31.34 42.98
CA GLN A 200 10.78 -31.67 41.56
C GLN A 200 12.03 -31.23 40.82
N LYS A 201 12.44 -32.06 39.85
CA LYS A 201 13.48 -31.68 38.90
C LYS A 201 12.85 -31.06 37.67
N ILE A 202 13.15 -29.81 37.39
CA ILE A 202 12.60 -29.00 36.28
C ILE A 202 13.78 -28.56 35.40
N GLY A 203 13.82 -29.09 34.17
CA GLY A 203 14.98 -28.84 33.29
C GLY A 203 16.26 -29.37 33.92
N ASP A 204 17.26 -28.49 34.05
CA ASP A 204 18.57 -28.84 34.62
C ASP A 204 18.66 -28.57 36.12
N LYS A 205 17.65 -27.93 36.75
CA LYS A 205 17.64 -27.53 38.14
C LYS A 205 16.73 -28.38 39.03
N ASN A 206 17.13 -28.59 40.28
CA ASN A 206 16.30 -29.24 41.29
C ASN A 206 15.67 -28.18 42.19
N TYR A 207 14.34 -28.14 42.25
CA TYR A 207 13.53 -27.23 43.07
C TYR A 207 12.98 -27.95 44.28
N LYS A 208 13.13 -27.37 45.48
CA LYS A 208 12.57 -27.87 46.72
C LYS A 208 11.15 -27.38 46.93
N LYS A 209 10.41 -28.08 47.78
CA LYS A 209 9.06 -27.67 48.23
C LYS A 209 9.09 -26.20 48.72
N GLY A 210 8.17 -25.39 48.22
CA GLY A 210 8.02 -23.97 48.55
C GLY A 210 8.77 -23.02 47.65
N GLN A 211 9.59 -23.50 46.72
CA GLN A 211 10.28 -22.63 45.72
C GLN A 211 9.42 -22.44 44.48
N THR A 212 9.61 -21.30 43.82
CA THR A 212 9.00 -21.00 42.50
C THR A 212 9.96 -21.39 41.38
N ALA A 213 9.42 -21.92 40.30
CA ALA A 213 10.21 -22.34 39.14
C ALA A 213 10.53 -21.16 38.20
N ASP A 214 11.75 -21.15 37.64
CA ASP A 214 12.17 -20.15 36.65
C ASP A 214 11.46 -20.38 35.31
N ILE A 215 10.97 -19.32 34.67
CA ILE A 215 10.27 -19.40 33.35
C ILE A 215 11.18 -20.03 32.29
N SER A 216 12.45 -19.65 32.24
CA SER A 216 13.44 -20.17 31.28
C SER A 216 13.71 -21.67 31.38
N GLU A 217 13.54 -22.27 32.56
CA GLU A 217 13.65 -23.72 32.75
C GLU A 217 12.33 -24.44 32.43
N LEU A 218 11.18 -23.80 32.68
CA LEU A 218 9.86 -24.31 32.31
C LEU A 218 9.66 -24.37 30.81
N GLU A 219 10.17 -23.39 30.04
CA GLU A 219 10.09 -23.37 28.58
C GLU A 219 10.88 -24.49 27.89
N LYS A 220 11.93 -25.01 28.53
CA LYS A 220 12.73 -26.12 28.00
C LYS A 220 12.02 -27.49 28.12
N ILE A 221 10.95 -27.56 28.87
CA ILE A 221 10.26 -28.84 29.18
C ILE A 221 9.22 -29.17 28.13
N ASN A 222 9.16 -30.45 27.78
CA ASN A 222 8.16 -30.95 26.86
C ASN A 222 6.74 -30.90 27.50
N ARG A 223 5.73 -30.62 26.68
CA ARG A 223 4.31 -30.48 27.06
C ARG A 223 3.79 -31.68 27.92
N PHE A 224 4.27 -32.91 27.62
CA PHE A 224 3.89 -34.11 28.40
C PHE A 224 4.43 -34.04 29.84
N THR A 225 5.66 -33.58 30.00
CA THR A 225 6.29 -33.45 31.34
C THR A 225 5.66 -32.31 32.13
N LEU A 226 5.25 -31.21 31.48
CA LEU A 226 4.48 -30.14 32.12
C LEU A 226 3.17 -30.64 32.71
N THR A 227 2.44 -31.48 32.00
CA THR A 227 1.16 -32.07 32.48
C THR A 227 1.35 -32.94 33.73
N THR A 228 2.48 -33.59 33.86
CA THR A 228 2.84 -34.35 35.08
C THR A 228 3.29 -33.45 36.21
N LEU A 229 4.01 -32.38 35.89
CA LEU A 229 4.50 -31.39 36.84
C LEU A 229 3.36 -30.63 37.56
N ILE A 230 2.25 -30.38 36.88
CA ILE A 230 1.07 -29.70 37.42
C ILE A 230 0.52 -30.38 38.66
N LYS A 231 0.62 -31.71 38.75
CA LYS A 231 0.19 -32.47 39.92
C LYS A 231 1.01 -32.10 41.20
N ALA A 232 2.17 -31.50 41.04
CA ALA A 232 3.02 -31.03 42.13
C ALA A 232 2.64 -29.64 42.67
N TYR A 233 1.66 -28.98 42.07
CA TYR A 233 1.15 -27.67 42.49
C TYR A 233 -0.17 -27.76 43.30
N SER A 234 -0.63 -26.63 43.84
CA SER A 234 -1.86 -26.54 44.61
C SER A 234 -3.10 -26.86 43.75
N LYS A 235 -4.19 -27.31 44.39
CA LYS A 235 -5.45 -27.63 43.70
C LYS A 235 -6.05 -26.40 42.97
N GLU A 236 -5.79 -25.20 43.47
CA GLU A 236 -6.23 -23.94 42.86
C GLU A 236 -5.56 -23.74 41.50
N ILE A 237 -4.26 -23.94 41.44
CA ILE A 237 -3.47 -23.80 40.19
C ILE A 237 -3.80 -24.92 39.21
N GLN A 238 -4.08 -26.11 39.69
CA GLN A 238 -4.55 -27.21 38.84
C GLN A 238 -5.89 -26.82 38.16
N LYS A 239 -6.79 -26.17 38.88
CA LYS A 239 -8.07 -25.69 38.33
C LYS A 239 -7.85 -24.57 37.30
N GLU A 240 -7.01 -23.59 37.61
CA GLU A 240 -6.68 -22.51 36.66
C GLU A 240 -6.02 -23.04 35.38
N TYR A 241 -5.16 -24.07 35.51
CA TYR A 241 -4.58 -24.74 34.36
C TYR A 241 -5.65 -25.47 33.51
N ASP A 242 -6.57 -26.16 34.15
CA ASP A 242 -7.66 -26.86 33.43
C ASP A 242 -8.57 -25.87 32.73
N ASP A 243 -8.89 -24.72 33.34
CA ASP A 243 -9.66 -23.63 32.75
C ASP A 243 -8.92 -23.03 31.54
N LEU A 244 -7.63 -22.78 31.68
CA LEU A 244 -6.78 -22.27 30.60
C LEU A 244 -6.67 -23.28 29.44
N LYS A 245 -6.49 -24.55 29.75
CA LYS A 245 -6.46 -25.62 28.75
C LYS A 245 -7.78 -25.75 28.01
N ASN A 246 -8.90 -25.69 28.71
CA ASN A 246 -10.23 -25.72 28.11
C ASN A 246 -10.47 -24.51 27.21
N HIS A 247 -10.02 -23.33 27.61
CA HIS A 247 -10.06 -22.12 26.79
C HIS A 247 -9.33 -22.33 25.45
N PHE A 248 -8.05 -22.75 25.49
CA PHE A 248 -7.28 -22.98 24.26
C PHE A 248 -7.83 -24.12 23.41
N GLN A 249 -8.39 -25.17 24.01
CA GLN A 249 -9.06 -26.22 23.26
C GLN A 249 -10.30 -25.72 22.51
N ASN A 250 -11.07 -24.81 23.13
CA ASN A 250 -12.24 -24.23 22.49
C ASN A 250 -11.82 -23.27 21.35
N GLU A 251 -10.76 -22.49 21.53
CA GLU A 251 -10.21 -21.64 20.47
C GLU A 251 -9.67 -22.47 19.29
N LYS A 252 -8.96 -23.57 19.55
CA LYS A 252 -8.51 -24.51 18.51
C LYS A 252 -9.67 -25.14 17.74
N LYS A 253 -10.77 -25.47 18.44
CA LYS A 253 -11.98 -25.97 17.79
C LYS A 253 -12.63 -24.93 16.88
N LYS A 254 -12.69 -23.66 17.32
CA LYS A 254 -13.19 -22.55 16.49
C LYS A 254 -12.32 -22.36 15.25
N LEU A 255 -10.99 -22.34 15.43
CA LEU A 255 -10.04 -22.17 14.34
C LEU A 255 -10.14 -23.30 13.31
N LYS A 256 -10.37 -24.55 13.78
CA LYS A 256 -10.63 -25.68 12.89
C LYS A 256 -11.96 -25.52 12.14
N ALA A 257 -13.02 -25.09 12.82
CA ALA A 257 -14.32 -24.85 12.19
C ALA A 257 -14.24 -23.76 11.12
N GLU A 258 -13.52 -22.67 11.40
CA GLU A 258 -13.25 -21.59 10.41
C GLU A 258 -12.45 -22.09 9.21
N HIS A 259 -11.48 -22.96 9.43
CA HIS A 259 -10.70 -23.59 8.35
C HIS A 259 -11.58 -24.51 7.49
N ASP A 260 -12.38 -25.38 8.14
CA ASP A 260 -13.28 -26.30 7.44
C ASP A 260 -14.34 -25.52 6.64
N GLU A 261 -14.87 -24.42 7.19
CA GLU A 261 -15.80 -23.52 6.48
C GLU A 261 -15.13 -22.87 5.25
N LYS A 262 -13.90 -22.37 5.38
CA LYS A 262 -13.14 -21.82 4.26
C LYS A 262 -12.86 -22.86 3.16
N LEU A 263 -12.53 -24.09 3.54
CA LEU A 263 -12.37 -25.19 2.58
C LEU A 263 -13.69 -25.52 1.89
N GLU A 264 -14.78 -25.56 2.63
CA GLU A 264 -16.12 -25.83 2.07
C GLU A 264 -16.55 -24.73 1.08
N ILE A 265 -16.26 -23.47 1.41
CA ILE A 265 -16.48 -22.33 0.49
C ILE A 265 -15.63 -22.48 -0.78
N LEU A 266 -14.40 -22.93 -0.65
CA LEU A 266 -13.48 -23.13 -1.78
C LEU A 266 -13.92 -24.32 -2.65
N GLU A 267 -14.55 -25.35 -2.05
CA GLU A 267 -15.11 -26.51 -2.74
C GLU A 267 -16.52 -26.25 -3.33
N LYS A 268 -17.25 -25.29 -2.76
CA LYS A 268 -18.55 -24.86 -3.32
C LYS A 268 -18.30 -23.95 -4.51
N ASP A 269 -18.37 -24.51 -5.71
CA ASP A 269 -18.37 -23.79 -6.99
C ASP A 269 -19.64 -22.89 -7.18
N ASP A 270 -20.41 -22.65 -6.11
CA ASP A 270 -21.69 -21.91 -6.12
C ASP A 270 -21.52 -20.37 -6.19
N ILE A 271 -20.30 -19.86 -6.36
CA ILE A 271 -20.00 -18.42 -6.46
C ILE A 271 -20.35 -17.88 -7.87
N LEU A 272 -20.57 -18.76 -8.84
CA LEU A 272 -20.88 -18.35 -10.19
C LEU A 272 -22.35 -17.96 -10.34
N PRO A 273 -22.66 -16.78 -10.95
CA PRO A 273 -24.02 -16.38 -11.26
C PRO A 273 -24.76 -17.42 -12.12
N SER A 274 -26.08 -17.46 -12.01
CA SER A 274 -26.90 -18.37 -12.82
C SER A 274 -26.65 -18.16 -14.32
N GLY A 275 -26.40 -19.28 -15.05
CA GLY A 275 -26.11 -19.23 -16.49
C GLY A 275 -24.65 -18.98 -16.86
N VAL A 276 -23.75 -18.72 -15.90
CA VAL A 276 -22.32 -18.60 -16.14
C VAL A 276 -21.67 -19.98 -16.02
N ILE A 277 -20.89 -20.35 -17.03
CA ILE A 277 -20.15 -21.62 -17.09
C ILE A 277 -18.74 -21.44 -16.59
N LYS A 278 -18.07 -20.34 -17.00
CA LYS A 278 -16.68 -20.05 -16.70
C LYS A 278 -16.50 -18.57 -16.42
N LEU A 279 -15.81 -18.23 -15.34
CA LEU A 279 -15.42 -16.88 -14.98
C LEU A 279 -13.91 -16.81 -14.92
N VAL A 280 -13.31 -15.88 -15.64
CA VAL A 280 -11.87 -15.62 -15.62
C VAL A 280 -11.61 -14.24 -15.06
N LYS A 281 -10.77 -14.16 -14.02
CA LYS A 281 -10.30 -12.94 -13.40
C LYS A 281 -8.80 -12.79 -13.66
N VAL A 282 -8.40 -11.70 -14.28
CA VAL A 282 -7.00 -11.38 -14.58
C VAL A 282 -6.59 -10.20 -13.71
N TYR A 283 -5.52 -10.39 -12.94
CA TYR A 283 -4.94 -9.38 -12.06
C TYR A 283 -3.70 -8.77 -12.72
N ILE A 284 -3.74 -7.45 -12.92
CA ILE A 284 -2.68 -6.70 -13.61
C ILE A 284 -2.11 -5.69 -12.65
N ALA A 285 -0.81 -5.80 -12.34
CA ALA A 285 -0.09 -4.84 -11.51
C ALA A 285 0.51 -3.75 -12.38
N THR A 286 0.26 -2.51 -11.99
CA THR A 286 0.79 -1.32 -12.63
C THR A 286 1.60 -0.52 -11.62
N LYS A 287 2.86 -0.23 -11.93
CA LYS A 287 3.72 0.68 -11.14
C LYS A 287 3.51 2.10 -11.65
N ARG A 288 3.02 2.99 -10.81
CA ARG A 288 2.74 4.38 -11.16
C ARG A 288 3.62 5.34 -10.38
N LYS A 289 4.54 6.00 -11.07
CA LYS A 289 5.34 7.10 -10.54
C LYS A 289 4.48 8.36 -10.41
N LEU A 290 4.95 9.33 -9.64
CA LEU A 290 4.31 10.63 -9.54
C LEU A 290 4.44 11.37 -10.88
N LYS A 291 3.33 11.92 -11.38
CA LYS A 291 3.27 12.68 -12.65
C LYS A 291 2.68 14.07 -12.43
N VAL A 292 2.95 14.97 -13.36
CA VAL A 292 2.25 16.26 -13.44
C VAL A 292 0.74 16.02 -13.59
N GLY A 293 -0.05 16.73 -12.78
CA GLY A 293 -1.50 16.56 -12.71
C GLY A 293 -1.99 15.59 -11.62
N ASP A 294 -1.09 14.84 -10.99
CA ASP A 294 -1.46 14.00 -9.84
C ASP A 294 -1.77 14.87 -8.61
N LYS A 295 -2.68 14.38 -7.78
CA LYS A 295 -3.12 15.07 -6.59
C LYS A 295 -2.33 14.61 -5.37
N MET A 296 -1.75 15.58 -4.65
CA MET A 296 -1.07 15.36 -3.39
C MET A 296 -1.76 16.13 -2.26
N ALA A 297 -1.60 15.68 -1.04
CA ALA A 297 -2.12 16.36 0.14
C ALA A 297 -1.24 16.09 1.36
N GLY A 298 -1.26 17.02 2.32
CA GLY A 298 -0.81 16.74 3.69
C GLY A 298 -1.94 16.20 4.55
N ARG A 299 -1.75 16.20 5.88
CA ARG A 299 -2.74 15.72 6.88
C ARG A 299 -3.70 16.80 7.37
N HIS A 300 -3.55 18.04 6.91
CA HIS A 300 -4.28 19.23 7.40
C HIS A 300 -5.28 19.81 6.39
N GLY A 301 -5.75 18.99 5.43
CA GLY A 301 -6.66 19.46 4.39
C GLY A 301 -5.99 20.29 3.28
N ASN A 302 -4.68 20.44 3.32
CA ASN A 302 -3.86 21.11 2.32
C ASN A 302 -3.65 20.20 1.10
N LYS A 303 -4.59 20.23 0.19
CA LYS A 303 -4.58 19.48 -1.06
C LYS A 303 -4.08 20.34 -2.20
N GLY A 304 -3.33 19.76 -3.12
CA GLY A 304 -2.86 20.43 -4.31
C GLY A 304 -2.62 19.49 -5.47
N ILE A 305 -2.30 20.04 -6.61
CA ILE A 305 -2.03 19.31 -7.85
C ILE A 305 -0.60 19.60 -8.28
N VAL A 306 0.15 18.58 -8.65
CA VAL A 306 1.52 18.72 -9.17
C VAL A 306 1.45 19.49 -10.49
N SER A 307 2.02 20.68 -10.53
CA SER A 307 2.07 21.54 -11.71
C SER A 307 3.28 21.27 -12.58
N THR A 308 4.43 21.11 -11.94
CA THR A 308 5.69 20.86 -12.64
C THR A 308 6.63 20.03 -11.79
N ILE A 309 7.50 19.32 -12.48
CA ILE A 309 8.61 18.55 -11.90
C ILE A 309 9.88 19.26 -12.35
N VAL A 310 10.69 19.66 -11.38
CA VAL A 310 11.89 20.46 -11.60
C VAL A 310 13.12 19.63 -11.31
N PRO A 311 14.17 19.70 -12.13
CA PRO A 311 15.45 19.07 -11.85
C PRO A 311 15.96 19.43 -10.45
N GLU A 312 16.61 18.49 -9.76
CA GLU A 312 17.11 18.68 -8.40
C GLU A 312 18.05 19.88 -8.27
N VAL A 313 18.86 20.12 -9.31
CA VAL A 313 19.83 21.24 -9.35
C VAL A 313 19.18 22.60 -9.44
N ASP A 314 17.97 22.69 -10.03
CA ASP A 314 17.23 23.93 -10.20
C ASP A 314 16.33 24.27 -9.00
N MET A 315 16.18 23.32 -8.07
CA MET A 315 15.39 23.52 -6.85
C MET A 315 16.13 24.42 -5.86
N PRO A 316 15.40 25.19 -5.04
CA PRO A 316 16.00 25.94 -3.93
C PRO A 316 16.73 25.00 -2.98
N TYR A 317 17.86 25.43 -2.43
CA TYR A 317 18.66 24.63 -1.50
C TYR A 317 19.05 25.39 -0.24
N LEU A 318 19.24 24.64 0.84
CA LEU A 318 19.68 25.11 2.13
C LEU A 318 21.20 25.43 2.13
N PRO A 319 21.72 26.22 3.10
CA PRO A 319 23.15 26.47 3.24
C PRO A 319 24.04 25.22 3.36
N ASN A 320 23.46 24.10 3.81
CA ASN A 320 24.14 22.80 3.87
C ASN A 320 24.16 22.04 2.53
N GLY A 321 23.67 22.64 1.44
CA GLY A 321 23.61 22.04 0.09
C GLY A 321 22.43 21.10 -0.15
N LYS A 322 21.56 20.87 0.85
CA LYS A 322 20.39 19.98 0.70
C LYS A 322 19.27 20.70 -0.04
N SER A 323 18.87 20.16 -1.19
CA SER A 323 17.77 20.71 -1.99
C SER A 323 16.40 20.47 -1.34
N VAL A 324 15.46 21.39 -1.58
CA VAL A 324 14.07 21.28 -1.15
C VAL A 324 13.34 20.27 -2.05
N ASP A 325 12.48 19.46 -1.46
CA ASP A 325 11.72 18.43 -2.18
C ASP A 325 10.46 19.00 -2.85
N ILE A 326 9.77 19.90 -2.13
CA ILE A 326 8.47 20.43 -2.56
C ILE A 326 8.41 21.93 -2.23
N ALA A 327 7.97 22.75 -3.19
CA ALA A 327 7.68 24.15 -2.96
C ALA A 327 6.17 24.39 -2.98
N LEU A 328 5.64 24.89 -1.86
CA LEU A 328 4.22 25.22 -1.66
C LEU A 328 4.00 26.72 -1.63
N ASN A 329 2.80 27.15 -2.08
CA ASN A 329 2.42 28.55 -2.01
C ASN A 329 2.03 28.94 -0.58
N PRO A 330 2.68 29.94 0.03
CA PRO A 330 2.35 30.39 1.38
C PRO A 330 0.95 31.03 1.49
N LEU A 331 0.40 31.58 0.40
CA LEU A 331 -0.93 32.20 0.39
C LEU A 331 -2.07 31.22 0.67
N GLY A 332 -1.85 29.91 0.45
CA GLY A 332 -2.83 28.88 0.75
C GLY A 332 -3.05 28.63 2.23
N VAL A 333 -2.16 29.09 3.13
CA VAL A 333 -2.23 28.86 4.56
C VAL A 333 -3.16 29.85 5.28
N PRO A 334 -2.99 31.18 5.17
CA PRO A 334 -3.84 32.13 5.89
C PRO A 334 -5.30 32.06 5.48
N SER A 335 -5.55 31.87 4.17
CA SER A 335 -6.92 31.84 3.65
C SER A 335 -7.74 30.65 4.15
N ARG A 336 -7.09 29.56 4.55
CA ARG A 336 -7.74 28.30 5.00
C ARG A 336 -7.59 28.01 6.47
N MET A 337 -6.84 28.83 7.19
CA MET A 337 -6.66 28.76 8.66
C MET A 337 -6.17 27.37 9.17
N ASN A 338 -5.53 26.58 8.32
CA ASN A 338 -4.97 25.27 8.67
C ASN A 338 -3.53 25.39 9.21
N ILE A 339 -3.40 26.10 10.33
CA ILE A 339 -2.11 26.41 10.98
C ILE A 339 -1.34 25.14 11.39
N GLY A 340 -2.04 24.05 11.63
CA GLY A 340 -1.45 22.76 12.01
C GLY A 340 -0.35 22.28 11.05
N GLN A 341 -0.44 22.59 9.75
CA GLN A 341 0.60 22.27 8.78
C GLN A 341 1.93 22.99 9.05
N ILE A 342 1.88 24.23 9.53
CA ILE A 342 3.08 25.00 9.89
C ILE A 342 3.72 24.41 11.16
N LEU A 343 2.90 24.09 12.16
CA LEU A 343 3.39 23.45 13.38
C LEU A 343 4.01 22.07 13.09
N GLU A 344 3.38 21.28 12.21
CA GLU A 344 3.95 20.00 11.75
C GLU A 344 5.30 20.19 11.06
N SER A 345 5.39 21.16 10.14
CA SER A 345 6.63 21.42 9.39
C SER A 345 7.78 21.87 10.30
N HIS A 346 7.50 22.69 11.31
CA HIS A 346 8.47 23.09 12.33
C HIS A 346 8.94 21.89 13.15
N LEU A 347 8.01 21.10 13.69
CA LEU A 347 8.34 19.94 14.50
C LEU A 347 9.15 18.91 13.69
N GLY A 348 8.80 18.74 12.42
CA GLY A 348 9.57 17.90 11.50
C GLY A 348 10.99 18.42 11.25
N LEU A 349 11.17 19.75 11.12
CA LEU A 349 12.50 20.34 10.99
C LEU A 349 13.33 20.15 12.26
N ILE A 350 12.73 20.35 13.43
CA ILE A 350 13.37 20.10 14.72
C ILE A 350 13.83 18.65 14.79
N GLY A 351 12.95 17.69 14.44
CA GLY A 351 13.29 16.26 14.43
C GLY A 351 14.46 15.92 13.52
N LEU A 352 14.55 16.51 12.34
CA LEU A 352 15.68 16.36 11.43
C LEU A 352 16.96 16.93 12.02
N ARG A 353 16.93 18.14 12.58
CA ARG A 353 18.12 18.79 13.17
C ARG A 353 18.65 18.06 14.40
N LEU A 354 17.76 17.55 15.24
CA LEU A 354 18.15 16.71 16.37
C LEU A 354 18.80 15.39 15.88
N GLY A 355 18.28 14.82 14.80
CA GLY A 355 18.89 13.66 14.15
C GLY A 355 20.27 13.96 13.58
N ASP A 356 20.45 15.10 12.89
CA ASP A 356 21.75 15.56 12.39
C ASP A 356 22.78 15.72 13.53
N GLN A 357 22.37 16.30 14.69
CA GLN A 357 23.23 16.41 15.87
C GLN A 357 23.67 15.04 16.42
N ILE A 358 22.77 14.06 16.43
CA ILE A 358 23.10 12.69 16.83
C ILE A 358 24.08 12.07 15.81
N GLN A 359 23.85 12.27 14.51
CA GLN A 359 24.74 11.79 13.47
C GLN A 359 26.15 12.41 13.59
N GLU A 360 26.25 13.70 13.89
CA GLU A 360 27.54 14.36 14.13
C GLU A 360 28.33 13.72 15.30
N ILE A 361 27.63 13.28 16.36
CA ILE A 361 28.28 12.56 17.48
C ILE A 361 28.83 11.20 17.00
N PHE A 362 28.09 10.48 16.14
CA PHE A 362 28.58 9.24 15.53
C PHE A 362 29.81 9.45 14.65
N ASP A 363 29.85 10.55 13.88
CA ASP A 363 30.91 10.82 12.91
C ASP A 363 32.22 11.22 13.63
N ARG A 364 32.15 11.90 14.79
CA ARG A 364 33.31 12.34 15.58
C ARG A 364 34.06 11.19 16.23
N LYS A 365 33.46 10.03 16.53
CA LYS A 365 34.04 8.80 17.08
C LYS A 365 35.06 9.03 18.24
N GLN A 366 34.74 9.94 19.15
CA GLN A 366 35.60 10.22 20.31
C GLN A 366 35.53 9.08 21.33
N LYS A 367 36.53 8.98 22.23
CA LYS A 367 36.65 7.89 23.23
C LYS A 367 35.40 7.76 24.15
N ASP A 368 34.71 8.84 24.41
CA ASP A 368 33.52 8.90 25.30
C ASP A 368 32.19 9.11 24.55
N PHE A 369 32.13 8.81 23.23
CA PHE A 369 30.98 9.09 22.39
C PHE A 369 29.67 8.46 22.90
N LEU A 370 29.71 7.29 23.54
CA LEU A 370 28.55 6.63 24.12
C LEU A 370 27.93 7.42 25.28
N LYS A 371 28.76 8.04 26.11
CA LYS A 371 28.30 8.89 27.21
C LYS A 371 27.67 10.18 26.67
N GLU A 372 28.32 10.80 25.67
CA GLU A 372 27.82 11.99 25.00
C GLU A 372 26.49 11.70 24.28
N LEU A 373 26.39 10.57 23.58
CA LEU A 373 25.20 10.10 22.89
C LEU A 373 24.05 9.90 23.89
N ARG A 374 24.28 9.16 24.98
CA ARG A 374 23.28 8.95 26.03
C ARG A 374 22.85 10.26 26.68
N ALA A 375 23.79 11.18 26.95
CA ALA A 375 23.48 12.49 27.51
C ALA A 375 22.60 13.31 26.54
N LYS A 376 22.90 13.31 25.24
CA LYS A 376 22.13 14.02 24.24
C LYS A 376 20.72 13.45 24.08
N MET A 377 20.58 12.14 24.07
CA MET A 377 19.26 11.50 24.01
C MET A 377 18.43 11.79 25.28
N LEU A 378 19.04 11.79 26.45
CA LEU A 378 18.38 12.17 27.72
C LEU A 378 18.01 13.66 27.75
N GLU A 379 18.80 14.54 27.12
CA GLU A 379 18.47 15.95 26.96
C GLU A 379 17.21 16.12 26.10
N ILE A 380 17.11 15.43 24.96
CA ILE A 380 15.92 15.43 24.08
C ILE A 380 14.70 14.93 24.85
N CYS A 381 14.84 13.91 25.70
CA CYS A 381 13.77 13.39 26.56
C CYS A 381 13.56 14.18 27.85
N SER A 382 14.09 15.41 27.97
CA SER A 382 13.87 16.26 29.15
C SER A 382 12.45 16.81 29.24
N ILE A 383 11.68 16.72 28.17
CA ILE A 383 10.28 17.15 28.09
C ILE A 383 9.42 16.21 28.95
N PRO A 384 8.50 16.75 29.80
CA PRO A 384 7.71 15.93 30.73
C PRO A 384 6.93 14.78 30.08
N ARG A 385 6.48 14.95 28.85
CA ARG A 385 5.76 13.91 28.06
C ARG A 385 6.60 12.70 27.73
N LEU A 386 7.93 12.85 27.65
CA LEU A 386 8.87 11.80 27.30
C LEU A 386 9.51 11.15 28.54
N ALA A 387 8.86 11.23 29.70
CA ALA A 387 9.38 10.66 30.94
C ALA A 387 9.58 9.13 30.84
N SER A 388 8.66 8.41 30.20
CA SER A 388 8.75 6.97 29.94
C SER A 388 9.96 6.62 29.06
N GLU A 389 10.17 7.38 27.98
CA GLU A 389 11.32 7.22 27.08
C GLU A 389 12.64 7.51 27.79
N LYS A 390 12.65 8.48 28.68
CA LYS A 390 13.82 8.81 29.50
C LYS A 390 14.24 7.67 30.42
N GLU A 391 13.28 6.98 31.04
CA GLU A 391 13.54 5.80 31.86
C GLU A 391 14.01 4.62 31.00
N PHE A 392 13.39 4.43 29.85
CA PHE A 392 13.78 3.40 28.89
C PHE A 392 15.22 3.59 28.40
N ILE A 393 15.63 4.80 27.98
CA ILE A 393 17.00 5.10 27.53
C ILE A 393 18.03 4.86 28.64
N LYS A 394 17.67 5.12 29.91
CA LYS A 394 18.55 4.84 31.05
C LYS A 394 18.76 3.34 31.25
N SER A 395 17.78 2.50 30.96
CA SER A 395 17.82 1.05 31.16
C SER A 395 18.53 0.30 30.04
N LEU A 396 18.75 0.93 28.86
CA LEU A 396 19.38 0.31 27.70
C LEU A 396 20.84 -0.03 27.92
N SER A 397 21.25 -1.20 27.46
CA SER A 397 22.68 -1.57 27.31
C SER A 397 23.35 -0.70 26.23
N ASP A 398 24.67 -0.70 26.18
CA ASP A 398 25.42 0.14 25.22
C ASP A 398 25.21 -0.31 23.75
N GLU A 399 24.99 -1.61 23.49
CA GLU A 399 24.68 -2.12 22.15
C GLU A 399 23.27 -1.74 21.71
N GLU A 400 22.30 -1.88 22.60
CA GLU A 400 20.90 -1.48 22.35
C GLU A 400 20.79 0.03 22.14
N LEU A 401 21.54 0.82 22.94
CA LEU A 401 21.60 2.27 22.77
C LEU A 401 22.12 2.66 21.38
N LEU A 402 23.16 1.99 20.89
CA LEU A 402 23.71 2.25 19.55
C LEU A 402 22.68 1.96 18.45
N ASN A 403 21.96 0.86 18.55
CA ASN A 403 20.92 0.53 17.58
C ASN A 403 19.78 1.54 17.61
N TYR A 404 19.34 1.93 18.81
CA TYR A 404 18.29 2.92 18.99
C TYR A 404 18.71 4.32 18.49
N ALA A 405 19.93 4.72 18.76
CA ALA A 405 20.48 5.98 18.30
C ALA A 405 20.68 6.04 16.78
N ARG A 406 20.97 4.92 16.10
CA ARG A 406 21.00 4.84 14.63
C ARG A 406 19.64 5.15 14.00
N ASP A 407 18.55 4.78 14.64
CA ASP A 407 17.22 5.14 14.13
C ASP A 407 16.94 6.63 14.37
N TRP A 408 17.36 7.19 15.49
CA TRP A 408 17.21 8.60 15.79
C TRP A 408 18.12 9.50 14.94
N SER A 409 19.26 9.03 14.46
CA SER A 409 20.13 9.78 13.55
C SER A 409 19.47 10.08 12.20
N LYS A 410 18.47 9.28 11.79
CA LYS A 410 17.66 9.54 10.59
C LYS A 410 16.60 10.63 10.80
N GLY A 411 16.43 11.08 12.02
CA GLY A 411 15.44 12.06 12.47
C GLY A 411 14.65 11.56 13.68
N VAL A 412 14.53 12.42 14.69
CA VAL A 412 13.74 12.12 15.89
C VAL A 412 12.25 12.18 15.54
N LYS A 413 11.54 11.10 15.82
CA LYS A 413 10.09 10.98 15.54
C LYS A 413 9.29 11.48 16.74
N PHE A 414 8.37 12.40 16.49
CA PHE A 414 7.44 12.89 17.51
C PHE A 414 6.05 12.31 17.28
N ALA A 415 5.48 11.72 18.33
CA ALA A 415 4.09 11.29 18.34
C ALA A 415 3.23 12.35 19.03
N THR A 416 2.25 12.89 18.32
CA THR A 416 1.27 13.84 18.86
C THR A 416 -0.13 13.21 18.79
N PRO A 417 -0.66 12.65 19.89
CA PRO A 417 -2.03 12.14 19.93
C PRO A 417 -3.05 13.22 19.58
N VAL A 418 -4.20 12.80 19.08
CA VAL A 418 -5.29 13.72 18.71
C VAL A 418 -5.73 14.52 19.94
N PHE A 419 -5.84 15.85 19.80
CA PHE A 419 -6.14 16.83 20.84
C PHE A 419 -5.08 17.00 21.95
N GLU A 420 -3.96 16.29 21.88
CA GLU A 420 -2.84 16.40 22.80
C GLU A 420 -1.57 16.86 22.07
N GLY A 421 -1.64 17.99 21.38
CA GLY A 421 -0.51 18.60 20.68
C GLY A 421 0.59 19.11 21.62
N VAL A 422 1.71 19.50 21.05
CA VAL A 422 2.85 20.08 21.79
C VAL A 422 2.47 21.48 22.27
N ASN A 423 2.75 21.79 23.55
CA ASN A 423 2.53 23.10 24.12
C ASN A 423 3.57 24.12 23.61
N ILE A 424 3.22 25.42 23.61
CA ILE A 424 4.10 26.48 23.13
C ILE A 424 5.43 26.53 23.90
N GLU A 425 5.39 26.29 25.21
CA GLU A 425 6.60 26.25 26.06
C GLU A 425 7.52 25.07 25.71
N GLU A 426 6.95 23.89 25.47
CA GLU A 426 7.67 22.70 25.03
C GLU A 426 8.29 22.94 23.64
N PHE A 427 7.52 23.59 22.77
CA PHE A 427 7.95 23.94 21.42
C PHE A 427 9.17 24.88 21.44
N SER A 428 9.16 25.92 22.29
CA SER A 428 10.28 26.84 22.47
C SER A 428 11.55 26.12 22.92
N LYS A 429 11.43 25.19 23.88
CA LYS A 429 12.56 24.37 24.33
C LYS A 429 13.14 23.48 23.23
N LEU A 430 12.26 22.90 22.40
CA LEU A 430 12.69 22.08 21.28
C LEU A 430 13.46 22.89 20.23
N PHE A 431 13.03 24.13 19.94
CA PHE A 431 13.75 25.04 19.04
C PHE A 431 15.17 25.35 19.57
N GLU A 432 15.30 25.65 20.87
CA GLU A 432 16.60 25.89 21.51
C GLU A 432 17.52 24.68 21.41
N MET A 433 17.00 23.46 21.71
CA MET A 433 17.75 22.21 21.62
C MET A 433 18.22 21.93 20.19
N ALA A 434 17.36 22.20 19.21
CA ALA A 434 17.67 22.01 17.79
C ALA A 434 18.59 23.12 17.21
N LYS A 435 18.84 24.19 17.96
CA LYS A 435 19.59 25.37 17.53
C LYS A 435 19.00 26.01 16.25
N ILE A 436 17.69 26.16 16.22
CA ILE A 436 16.93 26.79 15.14
C ILE A 436 16.29 28.05 15.69
N ASP A 437 16.21 29.10 14.89
CA ASP A 437 15.51 30.32 15.25
C ASP A 437 14.01 30.04 15.45
N MET A 438 13.39 30.70 16.44
CA MET A 438 11.99 30.47 16.80
C MET A 438 10.99 30.82 15.69
N ASP A 439 11.40 31.63 14.69
CA ASP A 439 10.58 31.96 13.54
C ASP A 439 10.51 30.84 12.49
N GLY A 440 11.35 29.78 12.63
CA GLY A 440 11.39 28.62 11.73
C GLY A 440 11.78 28.96 10.30
N LYS A 441 12.31 30.18 10.08
CA LYS A 441 12.74 30.63 8.75
C LYS A 441 14.22 30.37 8.55
N THR A 442 14.56 29.92 7.36
CA THR A 442 15.93 29.60 6.96
C THR A 442 16.30 30.36 5.70
N GLU A 443 17.57 30.61 5.53
CA GLU A 443 18.11 31.16 4.29
C GLU A 443 18.09 30.08 3.21
N LEU A 444 17.63 30.46 2.01
CA LEU A 444 17.66 29.58 0.84
C LEU A 444 18.43 30.25 -0.29
N TYR A 445 18.96 29.44 -1.17
CA TYR A 445 19.64 29.83 -2.39
C TYR A 445 18.86 29.30 -3.60
N ASP A 446 18.76 30.07 -4.66
CA ASP A 446 18.13 29.66 -5.91
C ASP A 446 19.07 28.67 -6.63
N GLY A 447 18.58 27.47 -6.95
CA GLY A 447 19.37 26.44 -7.64
C GLY A 447 19.86 26.86 -9.02
N ARG A 448 19.14 27.76 -9.72
CA ARG A 448 19.48 28.17 -11.07
C ARG A 448 20.50 29.30 -11.12
N THR A 449 20.41 30.26 -10.21
CA THR A 449 21.31 31.43 -10.18
C THR A 449 22.43 31.29 -9.17
N GLY A 450 22.25 30.44 -8.16
CA GLY A 450 23.16 30.33 -7.00
C GLY A 450 23.06 31.53 -6.06
N GLU A 451 22.18 32.48 -6.31
CA GLU A 451 22.01 33.68 -5.49
C GLU A 451 21.17 33.38 -4.25
N LYS A 452 21.49 34.06 -3.16
CA LYS A 452 20.72 34.02 -1.93
C LYS A 452 19.36 34.67 -2.13
N ILE A 453 18.28 34.00 -1.75
CA ILE A 453 16.93 34.59 -1.76
C ILE A 453 16.87 35.70 -0.71
N ALA A 454 16.36 36.89 -1.11
CA ALA A 454 16.38 38.10 -0.29
C ALA A 454 15.66 37.91 1.07
N GLU A 455 14.53 37.19 1.07
CA GLU A 455 13.73 36.94 2.26
C GLU A 455 14.01 35.56 2.83
N ARG A 456 14.06 35.44 4.17
CA ARG A 456 14.14 34.15 4.84
C ARG A 456 12.83 33.37 4.65
N VAL A 457 12.94 32.14 4.24
CA VAL A 457 11.81 31.28 3.86
C VAL A 457 11.51 30.28 4.97
N HIS A 458 10.23 30.02 5.21
CA HIS A 458 9.82 28.94 6.09
C HIS A 458 10.10 27.59 5.40
N VAL A 459 11.00 26.81 5.97
CA VAL A 459 11.38 25.46 5.53
C VAL A 459 11.09 24.48 6.65
N GLY A 460 10.50 23.36 6.32
CA GLY A 460 10.20 22.33 7.30
C GLY A 460 10.05 20.95 6.68
N CYS A 461 9.85 19.95 7.53
CA CYS A 461 9.56 18.59 7.08
C CYS A 461 8.11 18.26 7.39
N MET A 462 7.36 17.86 6.38
CA MET A 462 5.94 17.52 6.50
C MET A 462 5.65 16.18 5.83
N TYR A 463 4.70 15.44 6.38
CA TYR A 463 4.23 14.17 5.82
C TYR A 463 3.27 14.45 4.67
N MET A 464 3.69 14.08 3.45
CA MET A 464 2.92 14.25 2.23
C MET A 464 2.38 12.92 1.73
N LEU A 465 1.17 12.95 1.19
CA LEU A 465 0.40 11.81 0.72
C LEU A 465 0.14 11.96 -0.79
N LYS A 466 0.35 10.90 -1.56
CA LYS A 466 -0.18 10.80 -2.93
C LYS A 466 -1.61 10.26 -2.86
N LEU A 467 -2.56 11.03 -3.37
CA LEU A 467 -3.96 10.62 -3.38
C LEU A 467 -4.28 9.73 -4.59
N HIS A 468 -5.32 8.91 -4.47
CA HIS A 468 -5.77 7.99 -5.54
C HIS A 468 -6.46 8.71 -6.73
N HIS A 469 -6.37 10.05 -6.77
CA HIS A 469 -6.85 10.86 -7.89
C HIS A 469 -5.74 11.08 -8.92
N LEU A 470 -5.37 10.01 -9.62
CA LEU A 470 -4.29 10.01 -10.60
C LEU A 470 -4.76 10.58 -11.95
N VAL A 471 -3.89 11.33 -12.62
CA VAL A 471 -4.21 11.95 -13.92
C VAL A 471 -4.51 10.90 -14.99
N ASP A 472 -3.78 9.79 -15.02
CA ASP A 472 -3.94 8.72 -16.00
C ASP A 472 -5.35 8.10 -15.98
N GLU A 473 -6.02 8.10 -14.81
CA GLU A 473 -7.39 7.61 -14.69
C GLU A 473 -8.44 8.60 -15.15
N LYS A 474 -8.12 9.89 -15.15
CA LYS A 474 -9.06 10.98 -15.45
C LYS A 474 -8.91 11.52 -16.87
N VAL A 475 -7.72 11.48 -17.45
CA VAL A 475 -7.47 11.90 -18.82
C VAL A 475 -8.29 11.06 -19.78
N HIS A 476 -9.04 11.73 -20.64
CA HIS A 476 -9.88 11.09 -21.64
C HIS A 476 -10.00 11.97 -22.89
N ALA A 477 -9.84 11.36 -24.05
CA ALA A 477 -10.02 12.01 -25.35
C ALA A 477 -10.80 11.08 -26.28
N ARG A 478 -11.58 11.67 -27.17
CA ARG A 478 -12.38 10.94 -28.16
C ARG A 478 -12.36 11.69 -29.49
N SER A 479 -12.12 10.97 -30.56
CA SER A 479 -12.39 11.43 -31.93
C SER A 479 -13.77 10.94 -32.39
N THR A 480 -13.89 9.64 -32.63
CA THR A 480 -15.13 8.94 -32.96
C THR A 480 -15.31 7.76 -32.00
N GLY A 481 -16.52 7.33 -31.74
CA GLY A 481 -16.79 6.23 -30.82
C GLY A 481 -18.27 5.84 -30.79
N PRO A 482 -18.72 5.07 -29.79
CA PRO A 482 -20.09 4.56 -29.73
C PRO A 482 -21.13 5.67 -29.55
N TYR A 483 -22.28 5.46 -30.13
CA TYR A 483 -23.44 6.33 -30.03
C TYR A 483 -24.61 5.61 -29.33
N SER A 484 -25.45 6.38 -28.65
CA SER A 484 -26.66 5.85 -28.02
C SER A 484 -27.64 5.34 -29.10
N LEU A 485 -28.22 4.16 -28.88
CA LEU A 485 -29.17 3.56 -29.81
C LEU A 485 -30.45 4.41 -30.00
N VAL A 486 -30.91 5.07 -28.93
CA VAL A 486 -32.16 5.84 -28.93
C VAL A 486 -31.96 7.24 -29.51
N THR A 487 -30.95 7.97 -29.00
CA THR A 487 -30.77 9.39 -29.36
C THR A 487 -29.79 9.61 -30.50
N GLN A 488 -29.04 8.59 -30.91
CA GLN A 488 -27.96 8.65 -31.90
C GLN A 488 -26.90 9.73 -31.57
N GLN A 489 -26.76 10.06 -30.27
CA GLN A 489 -25.77 10.99 -29.75
C GLN A 489 -24.58 10.23 -29.14
N PRO A 490 -23.38 10.81 -29.09
CA PRO A 490 -22.24 10.21 -28.38
C PRO A 490 -22.61 9.88 -26.94
N VAL A 491 -22.29 8.67 -26.50
CA VAL A 491 -22.46 8.26 -25.09
C VAL A 491 -21.57 9.11 -24.17
N GLY A 492 -21.90 9.20 -22.88
CA GLY A 492 -21.13 9.93 -21.89
C GLY A 492 -20.21 9.00 -21.08
N GLY A 493 -19.13 9.57 -20.54
CA GLY A 493 -18.22 8.88 -19.62
C GLY A 493 -17.04 8.17 -20.27
N LYS A 494 -15.91 8.14 -19.54
CA LYS A 494 -14.65 7.54 -19.99
C LYS A 494 -14.77 6.02 -20.20
N ALA A 495 -15.51 5.33 -19.33
CA ALA A 495 -15.68 3.88 -19.38
C ALA A 495 -16.32 3.38 -20.68
N LEU A 496 -17.23 4.17 -21.25
CA LEU A 496 -17.91 3.86 -22.50
C LEU A 496 -17.27 4.53 -23.73
N PHE A 497 -16.04 5.04 -23.58
CA PHE A 497 -15.38 5.84 -24.63
C PHE A 497 -16.29 6.96 -25.14
N GLY A 498 -16.91 7.69 -24.19
CA GLY A 498 -17.90 8.71 -24.47
C GLY A 498 -17.29 10.07 -24.80
N GLY A 499 -18.12 10.99 -25.29
CA GLY A 499 -17.73 12.36 -25.60
C GLY A 499 -17.98 13.33 -24.44
N GLN A 500 -17.33 14.50 -24.51
CA GLN A 500 -17.58 15.61 -23.61
C GLN A 500 -18.89 16.31 -23.97
N ARG A 501 -19.71 16.64 -22.95
CA ARG A 501 -20.94 17.40 -23.18
C ARG A 501 -20.63 18.90 -23.17
N PHE A 502 -20.89 19.55 -24.29
CA PHE A 502 -20.81 21.00 -24.45
C PHE A 502 -22.19 21.64 -24.30
N GLY A 503 -22.40 22.41 -23.23
CA GLY A 503 -23.57 23.28 -23.10
C GLY A 503 -23.41 24.55 -23.94
N ARG A 504 -24.51 25.29 -24.14
CA ARG A 504 -24.53 26.54 -24.92
C ARG A 504 -23.49 27.56 -24.44
N TRP A 505 -23.24 27.68 -23.15
CA TRP A 505 -22.24 28.59 -22.56
C TRP A 505 -20.81 28.20 -22.94
N LYS A 506 -20.46 26.92 -22.87
CA LYS A 506 -19.13 26.44 -23.27
C LYS A 506 -18.88 26.63 -24.76
N PHE A 507 -19.90 26.41 -25.58
CA PHE A 507 -19.82 26.66 -27.01
C PHE A 507 -19.65 28.14 -27.33
N GLY A 508 -20.32 29.05 -26.59
CA GLY A 508 -20.15 30.49 -26.70
C GLY A 508 -18.72 30.95 -26.39
N HIS A 509 -18.11 30.40 -25.34
CA HIS A 509 -16.70 30.68 -24.99
C HIS A 509 -15.70 30.22 -26.05
N LEU A 510 -15.88 28.99 -26.58
CA LEU A 510 -15.06 28.47 -27.68
C LEU A 510 -15.12 29.38 -28.92
N LYS A 511 -16.32 29.84 -29.28
CA LYS A 511 -16.54 30.72 -30.42
C LYS A 511 -15.95 32.11 -30.20
N LEU A 512 -15.89 32.58 -28.95
CA LEU A 512 -15.21 33.84 -28.57
C LEU A 512 -13.69 33.68 -28.65
N MET A 513 -13.14 32.54 -28.18
CA MET A 513 -11.69 32.26 -28.29
C MET A 513 -11.25 32.11 -29.74
N GLU A 514 -12.02 31.46 -30.60
CA GLU A 514 -11.73 31.34 -32.03
C GLU A 514 -11.67 32.72 -32.70
N ARG A 515 -12.52 33.68 -32.30
CA ARG A 515 -12.49 35.07 -32.78
C ARG A 515 -11.36 35.90 -32.21
N LEU A 516 -10.77 35.53 -31.07
CA LEU A 516 -9.64 36.21 -30.46
C LEU A 516 -8.28 35.73 -31.00
N ILE A 517 -8.23 34.54 -31.61
CA ILE A 517 -7.02 33.95 -32.21
C ILE A 517 -6.88 34.33 -33.70
N LEU A 518 -7.96 34.71 -34.38
CA LEU A 518 -7.98 35.29 -35.73
C LEU A 518 -7.82 36.82 -35.67
#